data_28c5465ffb02989ead0c7f47d255cee8
#
_entry.id   28c5465ffb02989ead0c7f47d255cee8
#
_cell.length_a   1.000
_cell.length_b   1.000
_cell.length_c   1.000
_cell.angle_alpha   90.00
_cell.angle_beta   90.00
_cell.angle_gamma   90.00
#
_symmetry.space_group_name_H-M   'P 1'
#
loop_
_entity.id
_entity.type
_entity.pdbx_description
1 polymer ?
#
loop_
_entity_poly.entity_id
_entity_poly.type
_entity_poly.pdbx_seq_one_letter_code
_entity_poly.pdbx_strand_id
1 'polypeptide(L)'
;MLQNVNQFYSIAPMMGKTDSYFCFLMSLINNNITIYTEMMHSEAVIRTNILNDYKILKKFSNIKVQIAGNKPISMAKAAKKISELGFSEVNINCGCPS
;
A
#
# COMPACT_ATOMS: atom_id res chain seq x y z
N MET A 1 25.62 0.01 -15.48
CA MET A 1 25.06 0.00 -15.22
C MET A 1 24.08 -0.10 -15.23
N LEU A 2 23.74 -0.28 -15.36
CA LEU A 2 22.90 -0.22 -15.33
C LEU A 2 22.18 -0.07 -14.58
N GLN A 3 22.33 0.29 -14.07
CA GLN A 3 21.80 0.50 -13.35
C GLN A 3 20.75 0.73 -13.04
N ASN A 4 20.53 0.78 -12.72
CA ASN A 4 19.41 1.08 -12.46
C ASN A 4 18.52 1.02 -12.99
N VAL A 5 18.84 0.90 -13.06
CA VAL A 5 18.25 1.11 -13.76
C VAL A 5 17.04 0.70 -13.84
N ASN A 6 16.46 0.86 -14.01
CA ASN A 6 15.31 0.52 -14.40
C ASN A 6 14.85 -0.62 -13.85
N GLN A 7 15.14 -0.87 -12.73
CA GLN A 7 14.66 -1.98 -12.16
C GLN A 7 13.47 -1.64 -11.39
N PHE A 8 12.36 -1.79 -11.99
CA PHE A 8 11.11 -1.45 -11.39
C PHE A 8 10.36 -2.73 -11.10
N TYR A 9 10.82 -3.45 -10.11
CA TYR A 9 10.12 -4.62 -9.65
C TYR A 9 9.09 -4.19 -8.61
N SER A 10 7.91 -4.75 -8.69
CA SER A 10 6.87 -4.48 -7.71
C SER A 10 6.14 -5.76 -7.36
N ILE A 11 5.57 -5.80 -6.15
CA ILE A 11 4.75 -6.92 -5.70
C ILE A 11 3.32 -6.45 -5.67
N ALA A 12 2.49 -7.12 -6.45
CA ALA A 12 1.09 -6.76 -6.60
C ALA A 12 0.32 -6.98 -5.31
N PRO A 13 -0.76 -6.24 -5.09
CA PRO A 13 -1.62 -6.46 -3.93
C PRO A 13 -2.24 -7.86 -3.97
N MET A 14 -2.18 -8.58 -2.85
CA MET A 14 -2.75 -9.91 -2.76
C MET A 14 -3.42 -10.09 -1.41
N MET A 15 -4.74 -10.22 -1.41
CA MET A 15 -5.50 -10.36 -0.18
C MET A 15 -5.00 -11.56 0.62
N GLY A 16 -4.79 -11.32 1.91
CA GLY A 16 -4.30 -12.34 2.82
C GLY A 16 -2.84 -12.68 2.64
N LYS A 17 -2.15 -12.02 1.70
CA LYS A 17 -0.75 -12.30 1.43
C LYS A 17 0.14 -11.09 1.59
N THR A 18 -0.19 -9.95 0.97
CA THR A 18 0.64 -8.74 1.10
C THR A 18 0.25 -7.95 2.34
N ASP A 19 0.21 -8.64 3.48
CA ASP A 19 0.00 -8.01 4.78
C ASP A 19 1.33 -7.40 5.27
N SER A 20 1.30 -6.81 6.46
CA SER A 20 2.47 -6.11 6.98
C SER A 20 3.65 -7.08 7.23
N TYR A 21 3.36 -8.30 7.64
CA TYR A 21 4.43 -9.28 7.87
C TYR A 21 5.13 -9.65 6.57
N PHE A 22 4.36 -9.89 5.52
CA PHE A 22 4.92 -10.21 4.21
C PHE A 22 5.73 -9.03 3.68
N CYS A 23 5.19 -7.82 3.80
CA CYS A 23 5.90 -6.62 3.36
C CYS A 23 7.22 -6.44 4.10
N PHE A 24 7.22 -6.70 5.39
CA PHE A 24 8.45 -6.63 6.18
C PHE A 24 9.48 -7.64 5.69
N LEU A 25 9.05 -8.88 5.48
CA LEU A 25 9.94 -9.93 4.99
C LEU A 25 10.56 -9.54 3.65
N MET A 26 9.74 -9.05 2.73
CA MET A 26 10.24 -8.66 1.41
C MET A 26 11.18 -7.46 1.49
N SER A 27 10.97 -6.55 2.43
CA SER A 27 11.85 -5.40 2.59
C SER A 27 13.25 -5.84 3.05
N LEU A 28 13.34 -6.93 3.79
CA LEU A 28 14.62 -7.48 4.21
C LEU A 28 15.37 -8.13 3.04
N ILE A 29 14.64 -8.63 2.06
CA ILE A 29 15.24 -9.29 0.91
C ILE A 29 15.74 -8.25 -0.09
N ASN A 30 14.93 -7.24 -0.38
CA ASN A 30 15.32 -6.21 -1.34
C ASN A 30 14.51 -4.94 -1.09
N ASN A 31 15.17 -3.91 -0.59
CA ASN A 31 14.49 -2.65 -0.26
C ASN A 31 14.23 -1.77 -1.47
N ASN A 32 14.63 -2.19 -2.67
CA ASN A 32 14.35 -1.46 -3.90
C ASN A 32 13.06 -1.91 -4.58
N ILE A 33 12.34 -2.84 -3.97
CA ILE A 33 11.07 -3.32 -4.51
C ILE A 33 9.94 -2.43 -4.02
N THR A 34 9.05 -2.08 -4.92
CA THR A 34 7.79 -1.43 -4.55
C THR A 34 6.80 -2.51 -4.12
N ILE A 35 6.20 -2.36 -2.96
CA ILE A 35 5.25 -3.35 -2.45
C ILE A 35 3.91 -2.67 -2.26
N TYR A 36 2.87 -3.24 -2.87
CA TYR A 36 1.51 -2.76 -2.66
C TYR A 36 0.90 -3.55 -1.51
N THR A 37 0.20 -2.85 -0.61
CA THR A 37 -0.51 -3.53 0.46
C THR A 37 -1.64 -4.36 -0.12
N GLU A 38 -2.17 -5.29 0.68
CA GLU A 38 -3.43 -5.90 0.29
C GLU A 38 -4.51 -4.83 0.21
N MET A 39 -5.57 -5.12 -0.54
CA MET A 39 -6.66 -4.18 -0.74
C MET A 39 -7.34 -3.85 0.59
N MET A 40 -7.51 -2.56 0.86
CA MET A 40 -8.20 -2.09 2.05
C MET A 40 -9.44 -1.33 1.64
N HIS A 41 -10.56 -1.60 2.28
CA HIS A 41 -11.76 -0.83 2.02
C HIS A 41 -11.59 0.60 2.56
N SER A 42 -12.07 1.59 1.80
CA SER A 42 -11.92 2.99 2.20
C SER A 42 -12.46 3.27 3.59
N GLU A 43 -13.60 2.66 3.94
CA GLU A 43 -14.19 2.85 5.26
C GLU A 43 -13.28 2.30 6.36
N ALA A 44 -12.61 1.18 6.12
CA ALA A 44 -11.69 0.63 7.10
C ALA A 44 -10.50 1.56 7.32
N VAL A 45 -9.98 2.14 6.25
CA VAL A 45 -8.87 3.10 6.35
C VAL A 45 -9.30 4.30 7.20
N ILE A 46 -10.50 4.83 6.96
CA ILE A 46 -10.99 6.00 7.67
C ILE A 46 -11.23 5.71 9.14
N ARG A 47 -11.83 4.57 9.46
CA ARG A 47 -12.37 4.31 10.79
C ARG A 47 -11.49 3.50 11.72
N THR A 48 -10.41 2.91 11.20
CA THR A 48 -9.56 2.06 12.00
C THR A 48 -8.11 2.48 11.86
N ASN A 49 -7.24 1.80 12.61
CA ASN A 49 -5.80 2.03 12.54
C ASN A 49 -5.11 0.98 11.68
N ILE A 50 -5.80 0.50 10.65
CA ILE A 50 -5.31 -0.58 9.81
C ILE A 50 -3.96 -0.26 9.16
N LEU A 51 -3.67 1.02 8.95
CA LEU A 51 -2.41 1.44 8.33
C LEU A 51 -1.22 1.49 9.29
N ASN A 52 -1.47 1.39 10.58
CA ASN A 52 -0.38 1.53 11.55
C ASN A 52 0.70 0.46 11.39
N ASP A 53 0.31 -0.75 11.03
CA ASP A 53 1.27 -1.84 10.84
C ASP A 53 2.18 -1.62 9.63
N TYR A 54 1.73 -0.83 8.68
CA TYR A 54 2.52 -0.53 7.48
C TYR A 54 3.36 0.74 7.64
N LYS A 55 2.98 1.59 8.58
CA LYS A 55 3.59 2.91 8.72
C LYS A 55 5.09 2.85 8.95
N ILE A 56 5.51 1.93 9.80
CA ILE A 56 6.92 1.81 10.13
C ILE A 56 7.71 1.23 8.95
N LEU A 57 7.06 0.46 8.11
CA LEU A 57 7.71 -0.21 6.99
C LEU A 57 8.13 0.74 5.89
N LYS A 58 7.57 1.95 5.87
CA LYS A 58 7.98 2.97 4.89
C LYS A 58 9.46 3.29 4.98
N LYS A 59 10.06 3.08 6.14
CA LYS A 59 11.47 3.36 6.33
C LYS A 59 12.37 2.35 5.63
N PHE A 60 11.84 1.17 5.32
CA PHE A 60 12.62 0.07 4.79
C PHE A 60 12.29 -0.26 3.36
N SER A 61 11.15 0.19 2.87
CA SER A 61 10.66 -0.20 1.55
C SER A 61 9.70 0.83 1.01
N ASN A 62 9.52 0.80 -0.30
CA ASN A 62 8.55 1.66 -0.95
C ASN A 62 7.18 0.99 -0.87
N ILE A 63 6.41 1.33 0.15
CA ILE A 63 5.10 0.75 0.39
C ILE A 63 4.04 1.68 -0.20
N LYS A 64 3.17 1.13 -1.02
CA LYS A 64 2.03 1.84 -1.60
C LYS A 64 0.75 1.19 -1.14
N VAL A 65 -0.21 2.02 -0.76
CA VAL A 65 -1.46 1.53 -0.18
C VAL A 65 -2.50 1.38 -1.28
N GLN A 66 -3.12 0.20 -1.35
CA GLN A 66 -4.23 0.00 -2.27
C GLN A 66 -5.55 0.08 -1.51
N ILE A 67 -6.48 0.86 -2.05
CA ILE A 67 -7.82 0.99 -1.48
C ILE A 67 -8.88 0.65 -2.52
N ALA A 68 -10.06 0.31 -2.02
CA ALA A 68 -11.23 0.09 -2.85
C ALA A 68 -12.44 0.68 -2.15
N GLY A 69 -13.46 0.97 -2.93
CA GLY A 69 -14.70 1.53 -2.43
C GLY A 69 -15.51 2.08 -3.58
N ASN A 70 -16.78 2.38 -3.30
CA ASN A 70 -17.68 2.88 -4.34
C ASN A 70 -18.23 4.27 -4.03
N LYS A 71 -17.79 4.89 -2.94
CA LYS A 71 -18.25 6.23 -2.56
C LYS A 71 -17.12 7.23 -2.75
N PRO A 72 -17.25 8.20 -3.66
CA PRO A 72 -16.18 9.15 -3.93
C PRO A 72 -15.70 9.91 -2.68
N ILE A 73 -16.63 10.29 -1.81
CA ILE A 73 -16.26 11.04 -0.61
C ILE A 73 -15.42 10.18 0.34
N SER A 74 -15.81 8.92 0.55
CA SER A 74 -15.04 8.01 1.39
C SER A 74 -13.67 7.73 0.79
N MET A 75 -13.61 7.57 -0.54
CA MET A 75 -12.33 7.35 -1.21
C MET A 75 -11.41 8.56 -1.03
N ALA A 76 -11.96 9.77 -1.15
CA ALA A 76 -11.18 10.98 -0.98
C ALA A 76 -10.67 11.11 0.47
N LYS A 77 -11.50 10.80 1.45
CA LYS A 77 -11.09 10.85 2.86
C LYS A 77 -10.01 9.83 3.16
N ALA A 78 -10.15 8.62 2.61
CA ALA A 78 -9.15 7.58 2.80
C ALA A 78 -7.83 8.00 2.19
N ALA A 79 -7.85 8.53 0.97
CA ALA A 79 -6.64 8.99 0.30
C ALA A 79 -5.96 10.11 1.10
N LYS A 80 -6.74 11.03 1.65
CA LYS A 80 -6.19 12.11 2.47
C LYS A 80 -5.49 11.55 3.71
N LYS A 81 -6.13 10.62 4.40
CA LYS A 81 -5.54 10.00 5.58
C LYS A 81 -4.23 9.28 5.24
N ILE A 82 -4.22 8.54 4.14
CA ILE A 82 -3.03 7.83 3.68
C ILE A 82 -1.90 8.84 3.43
N SER A 83 -2.21 9.92 2.76
CA SER A 83 -1.22 10.97 2.48
C SER A 83 -0.70 11.60 3.77
N GLU A 84 -1.58 11.89 4.71
CA GLU A 84 -1.19 12.50 5.99
C GLU A 84 -0.31 11.58 6.82
N LEU A 85 -0.45 10.28 6.65
CA LEU A 85 0.41 9.30 7.31
C LEU A 85 1.76 9.14 6.61
N GLY A 86 1.97 9.84 5.50
CA GLY A 86 3.28 9.87 4.86
C GLY A 86 3.48 8.89 3.73
N PHE A 87 2.43 8.20 3.28
CA PHE A 87 2.55 7.35 2.10
C PHE A 87 2.50 8.23 0.85
N SER A 88 3.35 7.93 -0.11
CA SER A 88 3.53 8.80 -1.28
C SER A 88 2.49 8.59 -2.36
N GLU A 89 1.76 7.48 -2.32
CA GLU A 89 0.90 7.12 -3.42
C GLU A 89 -0.26 6.25 -2.93
N VAL A 90 -1.41 6.45 -3.54
CA VAL A 90 -2.59 5.63 -3.31
C VAL A 90 -2.91 4.92 -4.61
N ASN A 91 -3.13 3.62 -4.52
CA ASN A 91 -3.53 2.80 -5.65
C ASN A 91 -4.99 2.40 -5.48
N ILE A 92 -5.77 2.50 -6.54
CA ILE A 92 -7.20 2.23 -6.48
C ILE A 92 -7.49 0.92 -7.21
N ASN A 93 -8.14 -0.01 -6.51
CA ASN A 93 -8.60 -1.24 -7.10
C ASN A 93 -9.95 -0.98 -7.77
N CYS A 94 -9.97 -1.08 -9.09
CA CYS A 94 -11.19 -0.86 -9.87
C CYS A 94 -11.84 -2.17 -10.30
N GLY A 95 -11.21 -3.29 -10.05
CA GLY A 95 -11.67 -4.57 -10.56
C GLY A 95 -12.36 -5.47 -9.55
N CYS A 96 -12.23 -5.18 -8.27
CA CYS A 96 -12.81 -6.02 -7.23
C CYS A 96 -14.24 -5.58 -6.93
N PRO A 97 -15.24 -6.44 -7.16
CA PRO A 97 -16.61 -6.09 -6.76
C PRO A 97 -16.73 -6.21 -5.25
N SER A 98 -17.18 -5.18 -4.61
CA SER A 98 -17.32 -5.19 -3.17
C SER A 98 -18.54 -4.42 -2.72
#